data_c4ad7f2b6866520effb7d4ed9e600dfb
#
_entry.id   c4ad7f2b6866520effb7d4ed9e600dfb
#
_cell.length_a   1.000
_cell.length_b   1.000
_cell.length_c   1.000
_cell.angle_alpha   90.00
_cell.angle_beta   90.00
_cell.angle_gamma   90.00
#
_symmetry.space_group_name_H-M   'P 1'
#
loop_
_entity.id
_entity.type
_entity.pdbx_description
1 polymer ?
#
loop_
_entity_poly.entity_id
_entity_poly.type
_entity_poly.pdbx_seq_one_letter_code
_entity_poly.pdbx_strand_id
1 'polypeptide(L)'
;MVELLEAGALGFLPDDAPFETIVDAVGQLAEGHAVVPPAALGTLLRRVVERRRIRAADAEALDELTTREREVFEHAARGRDNDAIAAELFISPATARTHLQRVFKKLGVHTRSEVVAFAARCGIDIGGDI
;
A
#
# COMPACT_ATOMS: atom_id res chain seq x y z
N MET A 1 9.27 8.58 -10.42
CA MET A 1 8.29 9.63 -10.84
C MET A 1 6.99 9.57 -10.01
N VAL A 2 6.24 8.46 -9.96
CA VAL A 2 5.02 8.37 -9.11
C VAL A 2 5.33 8.58 -7.63
N GLU A 3 6.41 8.00 -7.14
CA GLU A 3 6.87 8.16 -5.76
C GLU A 3 7.20 9.61 -5.40
N LEU A 4 7.74 10.37 -6.37
CA LEU A 4 8.03 11.79 -6.18
C LEU A 4 6.75 12.64 -6.15
N LEU A 5 5.72 12.29 -6.92
CA LEU A 5 4.41 12.93 -6.84
C LEU A 5 3.74 12.67 -5.48
N GLU A 6 3.85 11.45 -4.97
CA GLU A 6 3.36 11.09 -3.63
C GLU A 6 4.12 11.82 -2.51
N ALA A 7 5.39 12.13 -2.75
CA ALA A 7 6.21 12.96 -1.86
C ALA A 7 5.95 14.48 -2.00
N GLY A 8 4.98 14.87 -2.86
CA GLY A 8 4.58 16.26 -3.03
C GLY A 8 5.22 16.98 -4.21
N ALA A 9 5.91 16.29 -5.11
CA ALA A 9 6.40 16.91 -6.35
C ALA A 9 5.23 17.30 -7.24
N LEU A 10 5.18 18.56 -7.65
CA LEU A 10 4.10 19.13 -8.46
C LEU A 10 4.43 19.16 -9.95
N GLY A 11 5.65 18.81 -10.33
CA GLY A 11 6.05 18.81 -11.73
C GLY A 11 7.36 18.09 -12.01
N PHE A 12 7.57 17.80 -13.26
CA PHE A 12 8.78 17.16 -13.79
C PHE A 12 9.16 17.84 -15.11
N LEU A 13 10.43 18.08 -15.26
CA LEU A 13 11.02 18.54 -16.50
C LEU A 13 12.20 17.62 -16.87
N PRO A 14 12.49 17.47 -18.17
CA PRO A 14 13.76 16.87 -18.60
C PRO A 14 14.95 17.65 -18.04
N ASP A 15 16.05 16.98 -17.77
CA ASP A 15 17.29 17.59 -17.26
C ASP A 15 17.97 18.52 -18.29
N ASP A 16 17.64 18.35 -19.57
CA ASP A 16 18.07 19.17 -20.71
C ASP A 16 17.04 20.24 -21.13
N ALA A 17 16.02 20.49 -20.31
CA ALA A 17 14.98 21.46 -20.65
C ALA A 17 15.56 22.87 -20.86
N PRO A 18 15.14 23.59 -21.92
CA PRO A 18 15.54 24.98 -22.13
C PRO A 18 15.17 25.87 -20.95
N PHE A 19 15.97 26.89 -20.69
CA PHE A 19 15.76 27.82 -19.58
C PHE A 19 14.36 28.46 -19.59
N GLU A 20 13.86 28.85 -20.76
CA GLU A 20 12.51 29.39 -20.89
C GLU A 20 11.43 28.41 -20.44
N THR A 21 11.58 27.13 -20.78
CA THR A 21 10.67 26.07 -20.34
C THR A 21 10.66 25.92 -18.82
N ILE A 22 11.83 26.05 -18.18
CA ILE A 22 11.95 26.00 -16.72
C ILE A 22 11.21 27.19 -16.08
N VAL A 23 11.40 28.38 -16.62
CA VAL A 23 10.73 29.59 -16.13
C VAL A 23 9.21 29.47 -16.24
N ASP A 24 8.70 29.03 -17.41
CA ASP A 24 7.28 28.80 -17.62
C ASP A 24 6.70 27.76 -16.66
N ALA A 25 7.42 26.66 -16.45
CA ALA A 25 7.02 25.62 -15.51
C ALA A 25 6.92 26.14 -14.08
N VAL A 26 7.87 26.93 -13.62
CA VAL A 26 7.83 27.55 -12.30
C VAL A 26 6.61 28.48 -12.18
N GLY A 27 6.30 29.25 -13.21
CA GLY A 27 5.11 30.10 -13.26
C GLY A 27 3.82 29.29 -13.13
N GLN A 28 3.69 28.19 -13.87
CA GLN A 28 2.53 27.31 -13.81
C GLN A 28 2.39 26.63 -12.42
N LEU A 29 3.49 26.19 -11.84
CA LEU A 29 3.51 25.62 -10.49
C LEU A 29 3.08 26.63 -9.43
N ALA A 30 3.50 27.89 -9.56
CA ALA A 30 3.09 28.98 -8.67
C ALA A 30 1.57 29.26 -8.73
N GLU A 31 0.96 29.01 -9.88
CA GLU A 31 -0.50 29.09 -10.08
C GLU A 31 -1.25 27.82 -9.62
N GLY A 32 -0.54 26.82 -9.13
CA GLY A 32 -1.13 25.56 -8.66
C GLY A 32 -1.35 24.50 -9.75
N HIS A 33 -0.79 24.69 -10.93
CA HIS A 33 -0.87 23.71 -12.02
C HIS A 33 0.24 22.66 -11.88
N ALA A 34 -0.06 21.43 -12.24
CA ALA A 34 0.95 20.39 -12.36
C ALA A 34 1.64 20.45 -13.73
N VAL A 35 2.97 20.33 -13.74
CA VAL A 35 3.75 20.32 -14.98
C VAL A 35 4.31 18.92 -15.22
N VAL A 36 3.71 18.19 -16.16
CA VAL A 36 4.11 16.82 -16.51
C VAL A 36 4.34 16.75 -18.01
N PRO A 37 5.51 16.24 -18.46
CA PRO A 37 5.75 16.04 -19.89
C PRO A 37 4.67 15.16 -20.52
N PRO A 38 4.11 15.49 -21.68
CA PRO A 38 3.08 14.69 -22.35
C PRO A 38 3.51 13.21 -22.55
N ALA A 39 4.78 12.96 -22.84
CA ALA A 39 5.32 11.61 -22.99
C ALA A 39 5.24 10.78 -21.69
N ALA A 40 5.28 11.42 -20.52
CA ALA A 40 5.19 10.76 -19.22
C ALA A 40 3.75 10.57 -18.73
N LEU A 41 2.80 11.35 -19.26
CA LEU A 41 1.42 11.38 -18.79
C LEU A 41 0.73 10.01 -18.91
N GLY A 42 0.86 9.34 -20.04
CA GLY A 42 0.26 8.03 -20.28
C GLY A 42 0.78 6.97 -19.31
N THR A 43 2.08 6.98 -18.99
CA THR A 43 2.69 6.07 -18.01
C THR A 43 2.20 6.35 -16.60
N LEU A 44 2.09 7.62 -16.22
CA LEU A 44 1.54 8.04 -14.93
C LEU A 44 0.09 7.59 -14.75
N LEU A 45 -0.75 7.84 -15.74
CA LEU A 45 -2.16 7.46 -15.69
C LEU A 45 -2.34 5.95 -15.57
N ARG A 46 -1.58 5.16 -16.33
CA ARG A 46 -1.61 3.70 -16.21
C ARG A 46 -1.22 3.23 -14.81
N ARG A 47 -0.19 3.80 -14.21
CA ARG A 47 0.23 3.45 -12.85
C ARG A 47 -0.82 3.82 -11.79
N VAL A 48 -1.47 4.97 -11.94
CA VAL A 48 -2.55 5.39 -11.03
C VAL A 48 -3.74 4.42 -11.13
N VAL A 49 -4.14 4.05 -12.35
CA VAL A 49 -5.23 3.09 -12.58
C VAL A 49 -4.88 1.72 -12.02
N GLU A 50 -3.66 1.24 -12.25
CA GLU A 50 -3.20 -0.05 -11.73
C GLU A 50 -3.17 -0.09 -10.19
N ARG A 51 -2.67 0.95 -9.55
CA ARG A 51 -2.72 1.07 -8.08
C ARG A 51 -4.15 1.05 -7.54
N ARG A 52 -5.10 1.71 -8.21
CA ARG A 52 -6.51 1.65 -7.83
C ARG A 52 -7.07 0.24 -7.93
N ARG A 53 -6.74 -0.49 -8.98
CA ARG A 53 -7.16 -1.90 -9.14
C ARG A 53 -6.61 -2.78 -8.05
N ILE A 54 -5.32 -2.65 -7.72
CA ILE A 54 -4.67 -3.42 -6.64
C ILE A 54 -5.35 -3.12 -5.31
N ARG A 55 -5.58 -1.85 -4.97
CA ARG A 55 -6.25 -1.47 -3.73
C ARG A 55 -7.69 -1.99 -3.65
N ALA A 56 -8.43 -1.97 -4.74
CA ALA A 56 -9.79 -2.52 -4.78
C ALA A 56 -9.79 -4.04 -4.56
N ALA A 57 -8.88 -4.77 -5.21
CA ALA A 57 -8.73 -6.21 -5.03
C ALA A 57 -8.30 -6.56 -3.59
N ASP A 58 -7.37 -5.82 -3.01
CA ASP A 58 -6.93 -6.00 -1.63
C ASP A 58 -8.09 -5.75 -0.64
N ALA A 59 -8.92 -4.73 -0.87
CA ALA A 59 -10.09 -4.44 -0.04
C ALA A 59 -11.13 -5.56 -0.12
N GLU A 60 -11.42 -6.08 -1.31
CA GLU A 60 -12.31 -7.22 -1.50
C GLU A 60 -11.80 -8.46 -0.76
N ALA A 61 -10.50 -8.76 -0.86
CA ALA A 61 -9.89 -9.89 -0.16
C ALA A 61 -10.01 -9.76 1.36
N LEU A 62 -9.84 -8.55 1.91
CA LEU A 62 -10.05 -8.28 3.34
C LEU A 62 -11.51 -8.51 3.76
N ASP A 63 -12.48 -8.15 2.92
CA ASP A 63 -13.90 -8.34 3.22
C ASP A 63 -14.31 -9.83 3.22
N GLU A 64 -13.54 -10.69 2.55
CA GLU A 64 -13.75 -12.14 2.60
C GLU A 64 -13.29 -12.81 3.91
N LEU A 65 -12.51 -12.10 4.73
CA LEU A 65 -12.09 -12.62 6.03
C LEU A 65 -13.26 -12.67 7.01
N THR A 66 -13.39 -13.79 7.72
CA THR A 66 -14.29 -13.85 8.87
C THR A 66 -13.79 -12.92 9.97
N THR A 67 -14.66 -12.59 10.94
CA THR A 67 -14.27 -11.75 12.08
C THR A 67 -13.01 -12.29 12.77
N ARG A 68 -12.93 -13.60 12.98
CA ARG A 68 -11.80 -14.24 13.65
C ARG A 68 -10.53 -14.24 12.80
N GLU A 69 -10.67 -14.44 11.51
CA GLU A 69 -9.55 -14.35 10.57
C GLU A 69 -9.01 -12.92 10.47
N ARG A 70 -9.88 -11.92 10.52
CA ARG A 70 -9.48 -10.50 10.56
C ARG A 70 -8.70 -10.16 11.82
N GLU A 71 -9.16 -10.60 12.99
CA GLU A 71 -8.42 -10.44 14.25
C GLU A 71 -7.01 -11.06 14.17
N VAL A 72 -6.93 -12.29 13.66
CA VAL A 72 -5.63 -12.96 13.47
C VAL A 72 -4.75 -12.22 12.48
N PHE A 73 -5.33 -11.75 11.37
CA PHE A 73 -4.62 -10.93 10.38
C PHE A 73 -4.03 -9.65 10.99
N GLU A 74 -4.80 -8.92 11.78
CA GLU A 74 -4.34 -7.66 12.41
C GLU A 74 -3.17 -7.89 13.36
N HIS A 75 -3.22 -8.94 14.16
CA HIS A 75 -2.09 -9.32 15.04
C HIS A 75 -0.86 -9.75 14.24
N ALA A 76 -1.05 -10.55 13.18
CA ALA A 76 0.04 -10.98 12.31
C ALA A 76 0.67 -9.77 11.57
N ALA A 77 -0.13 -8.81 11.14
CA ALA A 77 0.33 -7.59 10.51
C ALA A 77 1.21 -6.73 11.43
N ARG A 78 0.97 -6.79 12.74
CA ARG A 78 1.82 -6.16 13.77
C ARG A 78 3.07 -6.98 14.12
N GLY A 79 3.34 -8.06 13.40
CA GLY A 79 4.53 -8.89 13.59
C GLY A 79 4.45 -9.90 14.73
N ARG A 80 3.26 -10.14 15.30
CA ARG A 80 3.08 -11.10 16.40
C ARG A 80 3.16 -12.54 15.87
N ASP A 81 3.81 -13.41 16.64
CA ASP A 81 3.88 -14.84 16.34
C ASP A 81 2.60 -15.60 16.75
N ASN A 82 2.53 -16.89 16.43
CA ASN A 82 1.34 -17.69 16.72
C ASN A 82 1.03 -17.80 18.22
N ASP A 83 2.06 -17.84 19.06
CA ASP A 83 1.89 -17.93 20.51
C ASP A 83 1.32 -16.64 21.08
N ALA A 84 1.82 -15.49 20.62
CA ALA A 84 1.32 -14.19 21.00
C ALA A 84 -0.12 -13.97 20.52
N ILE A 85 -0.44 -14.33 19.27
CA ILE A 85 -1.80 -14.26 18.72
C ILE A 85 -2.75 -15.14 19.55
N ALA A 86 -2.34 -16.37 19.85
CA ALA A 86 -3.14 -17.32 20.65
C ALA A 86 -3.45 -16.75 22.04
N ALA A 87 -2.46 -16.19 22.72
CA ALA A 87 -2.62 -15.59 24.04
C ALA A 87 -3.60 -14.40 24.01
N GLU A 88 -3.45 -13.49 23.05
CA GLU A 88 -4.31 -12.31 22.91
C GLU A 88 -5.76 -12.66 22.57
N LEU A 89 -5.97 -13.68 21.75
CA LEU A 89 -7.30 -14.08 21.29
C LEU A 89 -7.93 -15.21 22.11
N PHE A 90 -7.27 -15.66 23.17
CA PHE A 90 -7.73 -16.75 24.04
C PHE A 90 -8.03 -18.04 23.27
N ILE A 91 -7.14 -18.43 22.37
CA ILE A 91 -7.19 -19.66 21.57
C ILE A 91 -5.88 -20.42 21.71
N SER A 92 -5.85 -21.66 21.21
CA SER A 92 -4.60 -22.43 21.16
C SER A 92 -3.69 -21.93 20.03
N PRO A 93 -2.35 -22.10 20.16
CA PRO A 93 -1.43 -21.79 19.06
C PRO A 93 -1.74 -22.55 17.77
N ALA A 94 -2.21 -23.79 17.87
CA ALA A 94 -2.65 -24.61 16.73
C ALA A 94 -3.85 -23.97 16.02
N THR A 95 -4.81 -23.45 16.78
CA THR A 95 -5.98 -22.74 16.22
C THR A 95 -5.57 -21.44 15.58
N ALA A 96 -4.68 -20.67 16.21
CA ALA A 96 -4.14 -19.44 15.62
C ALA A 96 -3.45 -19.71 14.28
N ARG A 97 -2.63 -20.76 14.21
CA ARG A 97 -1.98 -21.21 12.98
C ARG A 97 -2.99 -21.57 11.89
N THR A 98 -4.05 -22.29 12.23
CA THR A 98 -5.10 -22.68 11.28
C THR A 98 -5.81 -21.46 10.71
N HIS A 99 -6.17 -20.48 11.55
CA HIS A 99 -6.76 -19.23 11.09
C HIS A 99 -5.80 -18.44 10.19
N LEU A 100 -4.52 -18.37 10.57
CA LEU A 100 -3.52 -17.68 9.77
C LEU A 100 -3.32 -18.32 8.40
N GLN A 101 -3.35 -19.64 8.30
CA GLN A 101 -3.28 -20.36 7.01
C GLN A 101 -4.48 -20.01 6.11
N ARG A 102 -5.67 -19.88 6.68
CA ARG A 102 -6.87 -19.45 5.94
C ARG A 102 -6.75 -18.00 5.47
N VAL A 103 -6.21 -17.13 6.31
CA VAL A 103 -5.88 -15.74 5.94
C VAL A 103 -4.92 -15.72 4.77
N PHE A 104 -3.84 -16.46 4.83
CA PHE A 104 -2.86 -16.56 3.73
C PHE A 104 -3.54 -16.95 2.42
N LYS A 105 -4.38 -17.97 2.45
CA LYS A 105 -5.11 -18.45 1.27
C LYS A 105 -6.05 -17.39 0.70
N LYS A 106 -6.83 -16.74 1.56
CA LYS A 106 -7.81 -15.72 1.13
C LYS A 106 -7.15 -14.46 0.59
N LEU A 107 -6.03 -14.03 1.19
CA LEU A 107 -5.28 -12.85 0.74
C LEU A 107 -4.30 -13.15 -0.40
N GLY A 108 -4.09 -14.39 -0.76
CA GLY A 108 -3.12 -14.78 -1.79
C GLY A 108 -1.68 -14.51 -1.39
N VAL A 109 -1.36 -14.57 -0.10
CA VAL A 109 -0.01 -14.40 0.45
C VAL A 109 0.54 -15.72 0.98
N HIS A 110 1.87 -15.82 1.09
CA HIS A 110 2.55 -17.07 1.45
C HIS A 110 3.43 -16.95 2.70
N THR A 111 3.78 -15.73 3.09
CA THR A 111 4.67 -15.47 4.23
C THR A 111 4.09 -14.39 5.15
N ARG A 112 4.57 -14.35 6.40
CA ARG A 112 4.23 -13.27 7.34
C ARG A 112 4.67 -11.90 6.83
N SER A 113 5.83 -11.82 6.21
CA SER A 113 6.33 -10.57 5.62
C SER A 113 5.38 -10.04 4.53
N GLU A 114 4.79 -10.94 3.75
CA GLU A 114 3.77 -10.56 2.76
C GLU A 114 2.47 -10.08 3.42
N VAL A 115 2.08 -10.63 4.58
CA VAL A 115 0.94 -10.12 5.37
C VAL A 115 1.20 -8.68 5.84
N VAL A 116 2.40 -8.41 6.36
CA VAL A 116 2.80 -7.05 6.77
C VAL A 116 2.77 -6.08 5.59
N ALA A 117 3.34 -6.48 4.45
CA ALA A 117 3.32 -5.68 3.23
C ALA A 117 1.90 -5.44 2.71
N PHE A 118 1.03 -6.44 2.75
CA PHE A 118 -0.38 -6.34 2.39
C PHE A 118 -1.12 -5.33 3.28
N ALA A 119 -0.96 -5.43 4.59
CA ALA A 119 -1.56 -4.50 5.55
C ALA A 119 -1.10 -3.06 5.32
N ALA A 120 0.20 -2.85 5.05
CA ALA A 120 0.75 -1.54 4.73
C ALA A 120 0.13 -0.94 3.45
N ARG A 121 -0.06 -1.74 2.41
CA ARG A 121 -0.74 -1.30 1.18
C ARG A 121 -2.19 -0.89 1.42
N CYS A 122 -2.88 -1.57 2.34
CA CYS A 122 -4.26 -1.27 2.71
C CYS A 122 -4.40 -0.08 3.66
N GLY A 123 -3.29 0.52 4.09
CA GLY A 123 -3.29 1.62 5.06
C GLY A 123 -3.71 1.19 6.47
N ILE A 124 -3.59 -0.09 6.78
CA ILE A 124 -3.85 -0.61 8.12
C ILE A 124 -2.65 -0.24 9.00
N ASP A 125 -2.94 0.35 10.15
CA ASP A 125 -1.90 0.68 11.13
C ASP A 125 -1.24 -0.60 11.64
N ILE A 126 -0.03 -0.83 11.14
CA ILE A 126 0.85 -1.90 11.60
C ILE A 126 1.66 -1.47 12.82
N GLY A 127 1.21 -0.38 13.52
CA GLY A 127 1.86 0.32 14.59
C GLY A 127 2.74 -0.59 15.42
N GLY A 128 4.04 -0.51 15.18
CA GLY A 128 5.01 -0.94 16.15
C GLY A 128 4.87 0.00 17.34
N ASP A 129 4.57 -0.52 18.49
CA ASP A 129 4.85 0.16 19.74
C ASP A 129 6.34 0.55 19.70
N ILE A 130 6.58 1.80 19.43
CA ILE A 130 7.89 2.37 19.61
C ILE A 130 8.05 2.68 21.10
#